data_ff5d35127d5033b6b963b9b10baf45c5
#
_entry.id   ff5d35127d5033b6b963b9b10baf45c5
#
_cell.length_a   1.000
_cell.length_b   1.000
_cell.length_c   1.000
_cell.angle_alpha   90.00
_cell.angle_beta   90.00
_cell.angle_gamma   90.00
#
_symmetry.space_group_name_H-M   'P 1'
#
loop_
_entity.id
_entity.type
_entity.pdbx_description
1 polymer ?
#
loop_
_entity_poly.entity_id
_entity_poly.type
_entity_poly.pdbx_seq_one_letter_code
_entity_poly.pdbx_strand_id
1 'polypeptide(L)'
;MAMVTDGIDPMSLKHDEADSKENITFKDFYPGAIATIKDVKRWKNSKHAEQWTSTIETYAVPILGQLRVKDITRGDILEVLKPIWTEKPETASRLRGRLESLFSQAIAEELIQTNPATWKDGLAFFLPPISKVHEVKHHEAMPLEILKSFAPETAKKTSVVSRAVLFGILTATRVQEFLCARWDEIDIQRATWTIPASRMKCGLEHRVPLSRQALAVLERCERKSELVFPAPRSDKEMVIDSPRAFIRKATGESFTMHGFRSTFRDWCEENFIHEALAERALAHVKGDKVVQAYQRSDLLEQRRPLMQSWADTIMPKKK
;
A
#
# COMPACT_ATOMS: atom_id res chain seq x y z
N MET A 1 44.68 25.03 -1.57
CA MET A 1 45.96 25.63 -1.03
C MET A 1 45.85 26.05 0.45
N ALA A 2 44.64 26.15 1.05
CA ALA A 2 44.49 26.56 2.46
C ALA A 2 44.76 25.45 3.52
N MET A 3 44.68 24.16 3.17
CA MET A 3 44.85 23.06 4.14
C MET A 3 46.30 22.73 4.52
N VAL A 4 47.27 23.18 3.74
CA VAL A 4 48.72 22.94 4.03
C VAL A 4 49.28 23.92 5.09
N THR A 5 48.56 25.01 5.37
CA THR A 5 48.96 26.01 6.36
C THR A 5 48.63 25.62 7.81
N ASP A 6 47.74 24.63 8.03
CA ASP A 6 47.33 24.18 9.39
C ASP A 6 48.01 22.88 9.84
N GLY A 7 49.07 22.42 9.14
CA GLY A 7 49.82 21.23 9.48
C GLY A 7 49.09 19.90 9.31
N ILE A 8 47.95 19.90 8.60
CA ILE A 8 47.20 18.69 8.30
C ILE A 8 47.67 18.12 6.96
N ASP A 9 48.23 16.92 6.98
CA ASP A 9 48.63 16.20 5.78
C ASP A 9 47.36 15.72 5.01
N PRO A 10 47.14 16.18 3.75
CA PRO A 10 46.03 15.73 2.95
C PRO A 10 45.99 14.22 2.66
N MET A 11 47.16 13.55 2.79
CA MET A 11 47.26 12.08 2.64
C MET A 11 46.77 11.35 3.89
N SER A 12 46.99 11.91 5.11
CA SER A 12 46.48 11.32 6.34
C SER A 12 44.95 11.40 6.41
N LEU A 13 44.35 12.50 5.98
CA LEU A 13 42.88 12.63 5.89
C LEU A 13 42.26 11.62 4.91
N LYS A 14 42.92 11.36 3.79
CA LYS A 14 42.49 10.32 2.84
C LYS A 14 42.63 8.91 3.39
N HIS A 15 43.64 8.64 4.17
CA HIS A 15 43.83 7.36 4.86
C HIS A 15 42.79 7.18 5.96
N ASP A 16 42.53 8.21 6.77
CA ASP A 16 41.50 8.16 7.84
C ASP A 16 40.11 8.00 7.28
N GLU A 17 39.77 8.65 6.15
CA GLU A 17 38.49 8.46 5.43
C GLU A 17 38.40 7.06 4.80
N ALA A 18 39.49 6.51 4.26
CA ALA A 18 39.49 5.16 3.71
C ALA A 18 39.33 4.10 4.82
N ASP A 19 40.07 4.26 5.93
CA ASP A 19 39.98 3.38 7.10
C ASP A 19 38.57 3.45 7.76
N SER A 20 37.95 4.62 7.81
CA SER A 20 36.62 4.78 8.34
C SER A 20 35.56 4.11 7.45
N LYS A 21 35.67 4.21 6.12
CA LYS A 21 34.80 3.52 5.16
C LYS A 21 34.95 2.01 5.24
N GLU A 22 36.17 1.51 5.36
CA GLU A 22 36.46 0.07 5.45
C GLU A 22 35.89 -0.58 6.72
N ASN A 23 35.71 0.18 7.79
CA ASN A 23 35.27 -0.33 9.09
C ASN A 23 33.82 -0.02 9.44
N ILE A 24 33.05 0.57 8.51
CA ILE A 24 31.63 0.91 8.76
C ILE A 24 30.80 -0.34 9.11
N THR A 25 30.07 -0.29 10.23
CA THR A 25 29.17 -1.38 10.61
C THR A 25 27.86 -1.32 9.85
N PHE A 26 27.13 -2.44 9.75
CA PHE A 26 25.83 -2.45 9.12
C PHE A 26 24.84 -1.48 9.80
N LYS A 27 24.94 -1.37 11.14
CA LYS A 27 24.09 -0.45 11.92
C LYS A 27 24.33 1.01 11.56
N ASP A 28 25.56 1.38 11.29
CA ASP A 28 25.92 2.76 10.93
C ASP A 28 25.64 3.06 9.45
N PHE A 29 25.72 2.04 8.60
CA PHE A 29 25.53 2.14 7.15
C PHE A 29 24.06 2.25 6.73
N TYR A 30 23.16 1.34 7.22
CA TYR A 30 21.83 1.20 6.64
C TYR A 30 20.98 2.46 6.68
N PRO A 31 21.04 3.37 7.69
CA PRO A 31 20.19 4.56 7.71
C PRO A 31 20.52 5.53 6.56
N GLY A 32 21.82 5.76 6.30
CA GLY A 32 22.28 6.58 5.18
C GLY A 32 21.91 5.97 3.83
N ALA A 33 22.10 4.66 3.69
CA ALA A 33 21.73 3.93 2.49
C ALA A 33 20.21 3.99 2.20
N ILE A 34 19.36 3.87 3.23
CA ILE A 34 17.90 4.06 3.07
C ILE A 34 17.58 5.48 2.60
N ALA A 35 18.24 6.50 3.15
CA ALA A 35 18.02 7.89 2.76
C ALA A 35 18.38 8.10 1.28
N THR A 36 19.54 7.62 0.85
CA THR A 36 19.99 7.68 -0.55
C THR A 36 19.02 6.94 -1.48
N ILE A 37 18.61 5.71 -1.13
CA ILE A 37 17.64 4.93 -1.92
C ILE A 37 16.30 5.65 -2.03
N LYS A 38 15.81 6.25 -0.93
CA LYS A 38 14.58 7.04 -0.89
C LYS A 38 14.64 8.20 -1.88
N ASP A 39 15.74 8.94 -1.87
CA ASP A 39 15.91 10.12 -2.73
C ASP A 39 16.04 9.74 -4.21
N VAL A 40 16.86 8.74 -4.52
CA VAL A 40 17.03 8.23 -5.90
C VAL A 40 15.71 7.67 -6.44
N LYS A 41 14.98 6.88 -5.65
CA LYS A 41 13.70 6.30 -6.05
C LYS A 41 12.52 7.26 -5.90
N ARG A 42 12.74 8.48 -5.40
CA ARG A 42 11.72 9.53 -5.18
C ARG A 42 10.48 9.00 -4.45
N TRP A 43 10.69 8.35 -3.29
CA TRP A 43 9.56 7.82 -2.53
C TRP A 43 8.66 8.94 -2.02
N LYS A 44 7.40 8.92 -2.45
CA LYS A 44 6.40 9.93 -2.08
C LYS A 44 5.79 9.68 -0.69
N ASN A 45 5.87 8.45 -0.16
CA ASN A 45 5.21 8.07 1.10
C ASN A 45 6.27 7.85 2.20
N SER A 46 6.25 8.68 3.26
CA SER A 46 7.12 8.56 4.43
C SER A 46 6.98 7.19 5.12
N LYS A 47 5.76 6.65 5.20
CA LYS A 47 5.50 5.33 5.79
C LYS A 47 6.28 4.19 5.10
N HIS A 48 6.64 4.36 3.83
CA HIS A 48 7.43 3.35 3.13
C HIS A 48 8.87 3.29 3.68
N ALA A 49 9.51 4.44 3.93
CA ALA A 49 10.82 4.48 4.55
C ALA A 49 10.78 3.96 6.00
N GLU A 50 9.76 4.35 6.78
CA GLU A 50 9.54 3.85 8.14
C GLU A 50 9.40 2.32 8.18
N GLN A 51 8.66 1.74 7.24
CA GLN A 51 8.53 0.28 7.10
C GLN A 51 9.85 -0.41 6.74
N TRP A 52 10.70 0.23 5.94
CA TRP A 52 12.04 -0.30 5.66
C TRP A 52 12.87 -0.34 6.94
N THR A 53 12.98 0.80 7.62
CA THR A 53 13.73 0.95 8.87
C THR A 53 13.24 -0.05 9.91
N SER A 54 11.96 -0.04 10.24
CA SER A 54 11.39 -0.92 11.26
C SER A 54 11.62 -2.42 10.96
N THR A 55 11.52 -2.84 9.69
CA THR A 55 11.75 -4.25 9.33
C THR A 55 13.23 -4.63 9.45
N ILE A 56 14.15 -3.72 9.06
CA ILE A 56 15.59 -3.95 9.15
C ILE A 56 16.01 -3.97 10.62
N GLU A 57 15.52 -3.04 11.43
CA GLU A 57 15.79 -2.99 12.88
C GLU A 57 15.30 -4.24 13.60
N THR A 58 14.10 -4.72 13.22
CA THR A 58 13.50 -5.89 13.89
C THR A 58 14.23 -7.19 13.57
N TYR A 59 14.64 -7.39 12.33
CA TYR A 59 15.10 -8.70 11.87
C TYR A 59 16.59 -8.75 11.48
N ALA A 60 17.14 -7.68 10.91
CA ALA A 60 18.50 -7.69 10.40
C ALA A 60 19.51 -7.13 11.41
N VAL A 61 19.21 -6.03 12.07
CA VAL A 61 20.12 -5.38 13.03
C VAL A 61 20.55 -6.30 14.18
N PRO A 62 19.71 -7.15 14.76
CA PRO A 62 20.14 -8.07 15.83
C PRO A 62 21.27 -9.02 15.41
N ILE A 63 21.38 -9.36 14.14
CA ILE A 63 22.37 -10.31 13.60
C ILE A 63 23.51 -9.56 12.89
N LEU A 64 23.17 -8.63 12.00
CA LEU A 64 24.15 -7.95 11.14
C LEU A 64 24.73 -6.67 11.77
N GLY A 65 24.03 -6.07 12.74
CA GLY A 65 24.26 -4.69 13.16
C GLY A 65 25.69 -4.36 13.54
N GLN A 66 26.40 -5.26 14.23
CA GLN A 66 27.78 -5.07 14.67
C GLN A 66 28.83 -5.56 13.65
N LEU A 67 28.40 -6.26 12.60
CA LEU A 67 29.30 -6.72 11.56
C LEU A 67 29.67 -5.54 10.64
N ARG A 68 30.93 -5.51 10.21
CA ARG A 68 31.35 -4.57 9.17
C ARG A 68 30.70 -4.96 7.86
N VAL A 69 30.22 -3.98 7.09
CA VAL A 69 29.50 -4.21 5.82
C VAL A 69 30.30 -5.12 4.89
N LYS A 70 31.62 -4.97 4.84
CA LYS A 70 32.52 -5.77 4.01
C LYS A 70 32.66 -7.23 4.42
N ASP A 71 32.39 -7.56 5.68
CA ASP A 71 32.54 -8.91 6.24
C ASP A 71 31.24 -9.71 6.21
N ILE A 72 30.10 -9.05 5.89
CA ILE A 72 28.80 -9.73 5.85
C ILE A 72 28.75 -10.70 4.68
N THR A 73 28.47 -11.95 5.01
CA THR A 73 28.41 -13.07 4.08
C THR A 73 26.98 -13.45 3.74
N ARG A 74 26.82 -14.32 2.73
CA ARG A 74 25.52 -14.96 2.43
C ARG A 74 25.01 -15.81 3.61
N GLY A 75 25.91 -16.38 4.41
CA GLY A 75 25.56 -17.14 5.61
C GLY A 75 24.81 -16.27 6.62
N ASP A 76 25.29 -15.06 6.87
CA ASP A 76 24.66 -14.12 7.80
C ASP A 76 23.29 -13.65 7.29
N ILE A 77 23.16 -13.43 5.98
CA ILE A 77 21.84 -13.13 5.37
C ILE A 77 20.85 -14.29 5.53
N LEU A 78 21.33 -15.53 5.39
CA LEU A 78 20.50 -16.72 5.61
C LEU A 78 20.10 -16.87 7.08
N GLU A 79 20.96 -16.51 8.03
CA GLU A 79 20.66 -16.49 9.45
C GLU A 79 19.50 -15.52 9.75
N VAL A 80 19.48 -14.34 9.12
CA VAL A 80 18.37 -13.38 9.22
C VAL A 80 17.09 -13.92 8.63
N LEU A 81 17.15 -14.56 7.46
CA LEU A 81 15.94 -14.88 6.68
C LEU A 81 15.30 -16.22 7.03
N LYS A 82 16.09 -17.27 7.31
CA LYS A 82 15.59 -18.64 7.55
C LYS A 82 14.51 -18.72 8.65
N PRO A 83 14.65 -18.07 9.82
CA PRO A 83 13.66 -18.18 10.89
C PRO A 83 12.27 -17.66 10.49
N ILE A 84 12.23 -16.64 9.60
CA ILE A 84 10.98 -16.00 9.18
C ILE A 84 10.50 -16.44 7.80
N TRP A 85 11.28 -17.27 7.08
CA TRP A 85 10.98 -17.60 5.68
C TRP A 85 9.68 -18.39 5.52
N THR A 86 9.39 -19.29 6.46
CA THR A 86 8.17 -20.10 6.49
C THR A 86 7.08 -19.51 7.37
N GLU A 87 7.43 -18.83 8.46
CA GLU A 87 6.45 -18.26 9.40
C GLU A 87 5.82 -16.96 8.89
N LYS A 88 6.63 -16.10 8.23
CA LYS A 88 6.22 -14.78 7.73
C LYS A 88 6.73 -14.54 6.31
N PRO A 89 6.32 -15.38 5.34
CA PRO A 89 6.90 -15.43 4.00
C PRO A 89 6.92 -14.09 3.27
N GLU A 90 5.82 -13.33 3.33
CA GLU A 90 5.72 -11.99 2.73
C GLU A 90 6.71 -10.99 3.36
N THR A 91 6.86 -11.02 4.68
CA THR A 91 7.81 -10.18 5.40
C THR A 91 9.24 -10.55 5.04
N ALA A 92 9.55 -11.85 5.03
CA ALA A 92 10.87 -12.38 4.67
C ALA A 92 11.26 -12.01 3.22
N SER A 93 10.34 -12.17 2.28
CA SER A 93 10.56 -11.80 0.87
C SER A 93 10.85 -10.30 0.71
N ARG A 94 10.08 -9.47 1.39
CA ARG A 94 10.28 -8.01 1.38
C ARG A 94 11.59 -7.61 2.05
N LEU A 95 11.92 -8.21 3.20
CA LEU A 95 13.18 -7.96 3.89
C LEU A 95 14.37 -8.34 3.00
N ARG A 96 14.33 -9.53 2.36
CA ARG A 96 15.35 -9.96 1.41
C ARG A 96 15.56 -8.91 0.30
N GLY A 97 14.49 -8.43 -0.33
CA GLY A 97 14.60 -7.40 -1.38
C GLY A 97 15.14 -6.06 -0.86
N ARG A 98 14.87 -5.72 0.42
CA ARG A 98 15.43 -4.53 1.08
C ARG A 98 16.93 -4.70 1.32
N LEU A 99 17.36 -5.84 1.87
CA LEU A 99 18.77 -6.17 2.08
C LEU A 99 19.52 -6.17 0.74
N GLU A 100 18.97 -6.81 -0.30
CA GLU A 100 19.55 -6.77 -1.65
C GLU A 100 19.75 -5.34 -2.16
N SER A 101 18.79 -4.45 -1.92
CA SER A 101 18.90 -3.04 -2.32
C SER A 101 19.96 -2.29 -1.49
N LEU A 102 20.05 -2.56 -0.17
CA LEU A 102 21.08 -1.96 0.69
C LEU A 102 22.48 -2.39 0.28
N PHE A 103 22.71 -3.68 0.04
CA PHE A 103 24.03 -4.16 -0.39
C PHE A 103 24.35 -3.74 -1.83
N SER A 104 23.36 -3.51 -2.69
CA SER A 104 23.58 -2.86 -3.99
C SER A 104 24.03 -1.40 -3.83
N GLN A 105 23.51 -0.69 -2.83
CA GLN A 105 23.98 0.64 -2.47
C GLN A 105 25.42 0.59 -1.93
N ALA A 106 25.75 -0.42 -1.09
CA ALA A 106 27.11 -0.62 -0.59
C ALA A 106 28.13 -0.88 -1.73
N ILE A 107 27.73 -1.59 -2.80
CA ILE A 107 28.55 -1.72 -4.01
C ILE A 107 28.76 -0.37 -4.70
N ALA A 108 27.68 0.42 -4.84
CA ALA A 108 27.74 1.75 -5.47
C ALA A 108 28.63 2.73 -4.67
N GLU A 109 28.76 2.54 -3.35
CA GLU A 109 29.64 3.30 -2.46
C GLU A 109 31.04 2.68 -2.33
N GLU A 110 31.33 1.63 -3.12
CA GLU A 110 32.64 0.92 -3.16
C GLU A 110 33.03 0.26 -1.82
N LEU A 111 32.06 -0.04 -0.94
CA LEU A 111 32.29 -0.71 0.34
C LEU A 111 32.47 -2.22 0.20
N ILE A 112 31.85 -2.82 -0.82
CA ILE A 112 31.90 -4.26 -1.14
C ILE A 112 31.90 -4.47 -2.65
N GLN A 113 32.42 -5.63 -3.09
CA GLN A 113 32.44 -5.98 -4.53
C GLN A 113 31.27 -6.86 -4.94
N THR A 114 30.68 -7.61 -4.02
CA THR A 114 29.60 -8.57 -4.31
C THR A 114 28.46 -8.41 -3.31
N ASN A 115 27.21 -8.60 -3.78
CA ASN A 115 26.03 -8.48 -2.94
C ASN A 115 25.68 -9.83 -2.29
N PRO A 116 25.81 -9.98 -0.96
CA PRO A 116 25.51 -11.23 -0.28
C PRO A 116 24.01 -11.60 -0.27
N ALA A 117 23.12 -10.63 -0.52
CA ALA A 117 21.67 -10.80 -0.51
C ALA A 117 21.06 -11.05 -1.91
N THR A 118 21.88 -11.25 -2.94
CA THR A 118 21.40 -11.53 -4.30
C THR A 118 20.54 -12.78 -4.34
N TRP A 119 19.37 -12.66 -4.96
CA TRP A 119 18.45 -13.81 -5.11
C TRP A 119 18.91 -14.77 -6.20
N LYS A 120 18.99 -14.27 -7.44
CA LYS A 120 19.43 -15.06 -8.59
C LYS A 120 20.91 -15.42 -8.41
N ASP A 121 21.25 -16.66 -8.66
CA ASP A 121 22.62 -17.21 -8.51
C ASP A 121 23.18 -17.07 -7.07
N GLY A 122 22.28 -16.93 -6.09
CA GLY A 122 22.63 -16.74 -4.68
C GLY A 122 21.66 -17.44 -3.72
N LEU A 123 20.84 -16.68 -3.03
CA LEU A 123 19.92 -17.19 -1.99
C LEU A 123 18.88 -18.19 -2.52
N ALA A 124 18.57 -18.16 -3.80
CA ALA A 124 17.60 -19.09 -4.43
C ALA A 124 18.01 -20.55 -4.33
N PHE A 125 19.30 -20.86 -4.10
CA PHE A 125 19.77 -22.24 -3.87
C PHE A 125 19.55 -22.74 -2.44
N PHE A 126 19.26 -21.81 -1.49
CA PHE A 126 19.15 -22.12 -0.06
C PHE A 126 17.76 -21.92 0.50
N LEU A 127 16.93 -21.13 -0.19
CA LEU A 127 15.55 -20.79 0.23
C LEU A 127 14.57 -21.18 -0.86
N PRO A 128 13.51 -21.91 -0.54
CA PRO A 128 12.48 -22.25 -1.51
C PRO A 128 11.77 -20.99 -1.99
N PRO A 129 11.27 -20.96 -3.25
CA PRO A 129 10.44 -19.85 -3.72
C PRO A 129 9.23 -19.62 -2.80
N ILE A 130 8.92 -18.35 -2.52
CA ILE A 130 7.79 -17.98 -1.64
C ILE A 130 6.47 -18.62 -2.10
N SER A 131 6.23 -18.73 -3.40
CA SER A 131 5.05 -19.38 -3.96
C SER A 131 4.89 -20.87 -3.59
N LYS A 132 5.98 -21.53 -3.19
CA LYS A 132 5.95 -22.92 -2.68
C LYS A 132 5.81 -22.99 -1.16
N VAL A 133 6.11 -21.91 -0.46
CA VAL A 133 6.07 -21.83 1.01
C VAL A 133 4.76 -21.25 1.51
N HIS A 134 4.18 -20.36 0.73
CA HIS A 134 2.97 -19.64 1.11
C HIS A 134 1.96 -19.66 -0.03
N GLU A 135 0.85 -20.32 0.23
CA GLU A 135 -0.33 -20.15 -0.58
C GLU A 135 -0.91 -18.77 -0.32
N VAL A 136 -0.98 -17.96 -1.36
CA VAL A 136 -1.54 -16.60 -1.23
C VAL A 136 -3.02 -16.74 -0.84
N LYS A 137 -3.30 -16.60 0.45
CA LYS A 137 -4.69 -16.46 0.92
C LYS A 137 -5.17 -15.08 0.49
N HIS A 138 -6.07 -15.06 -0.47
CA HIS A 138 -6.78 -13.83 -0.82
C HIS A 138 -7.52 -13.29 0.41
N HIS A 139 -7.65 -11.97 0.51
CA HIS A 139 -8.49 -11.39 1.56
C HIS A 139 -9.89 -11.99 1.45
N GLU A 140 -10.44 -12.46 2.58
CA GLU A 140 -11.80 -12.99 2.61
C GLU A 140 -12.76 -11.93 2.07
N ALA A 141 -13.34 -12.26 0.92
CA ALA A 141 -14.41 -11.47 0.32
C ALA A 141 -15.73 -11.84 1.02
N MET A 142 -16.52 -10.85 1.38
CA MET A 142 -17.86 -11.14 1.89
C MET A 142 -18.71 -11.70 0.73
N PRO A 143 -19.29 -12.90 0.85
CA PRO A 143 -20.20 -13.44 -0.16
C PRO A 143 -21.33 -12.46 -0.47
N LEU A 144 -21.72 -12.36 -1.74
CA LEU A 144 -22.73 -11.41 -2.19
C LEU A 144 -24.05 -11.54 -1.41
N GLU A 145 -24.48 -12.75 -1.10
CA GLU A 145 -25.71 -12.98 -0.33
C GLU A 145 -25.66 -12.42 1.10
N ILE A 146 -24.48 -12.51 1.74
CA ILE A 146 -24.26 -11.90 3.05
C ILE A 146 -24.24 -10.37 2.91
N LEU A 147 -23.59 -9.86 1.85
CA LEU A 147 -23.52 -8.43 1.58
C LEU A 147 -24.90 -7.80 1.34
N LYS A 148 -25.82 -8.49 0.65
CA LYS A 148 -27.22 -8.06 0.45
C LYS A 148 -27.99 -7.91 1.77
N SER A 149 -27.61 -8.60 2.82
CA SER A 149 -28.15 -8.43 4.16
C SER A 149 -27.39 -7.38 4.95
N PHE A 150 -26.07 -7.36 4.85
CA PHE A 150 -25.18 -6.47 5.61
C PHE A 150 -25.32 -4.99 5.19
N ALA A 151 -25.42 -4.69 3.90
CA ALA A 151 -25.47 -3.31 3.42
C ALA A 151 -26.74 -2.55 3.87
N PRO A 152 -27.96 -3.11 3.76
CA PRO A 152 -29.17 -2.47 4.29
C PRO A 152 -29.15 -2.30 5.82
N GLU A 153 -28.63 -3.27 6.57
CA GLU A 153 -28.49 -3.15 8.03
C GLU A 153 -27.45 -2.09 8.43
N THR A 154 -26.36 -1.98 7.66
CA THR A 154 -25.36 -0.92 7.83
C THR A 154 -25.97 0.46 7.55
N ALA A 155 -26.84 0.58 6.54
CA ALA A 155 -27.52 1.82 6.20
C ALA A 155 -28.44 2.35 7.32
N LYS A 156 -29.00 1.48 8.17
CA LYS A 156 -29.83 1.90 9.33
C LYS A 156 -29.00 2.53 10.46
N LYS A 157 -27.70 2.28 10.50
CA LYS A 157 -26.82 2.79 11.55
C LYS A 157 -26.49 4.27 11.35
N THR A 158 -26.31 4.98 12.46
CA THR A 158 -26.11 6.45 12.45
C THR A 158 -24.66 6.87 12.62
N SER A 159 -23.75 5.93 12.90
CA SER A 159 -22.34 6.27 13.12
C SER A 159 -21.64 6.73 11.83
N VAL A 160 -20.69 7.64 11.94
CA VAL A 160 -19.86 8.06 10.80
C VAL A 160 -19.08 6.89 10.19
N VAL A 161 -18.65 5.92 11.03
CA VAL A 161 -17.94 4.72 10.56
C VAL A 161 -18.85 3.85 9.68
N SER A 162 -20.12 3.64 10.07
CA SER A 162 -21.07 2.88 9.25
C SER A 162 -21.35 3.54 7.91
N ARG A 163 -21.46 4.86 7.88
CA ARG A 163 -21.63 5.63 6.63
C ARG A 163 -20.39 5.50 5.73
N ALA A 164 -19.18 5.63 6.32
CA ALA A 164 -17.94 5.45 5.58
C ALA A 164 -17.81 4.04 4.98
N VAL A 165 -18.11 2.99 5.76
CA VAL A 165 -18.10 1.60 5.28
C VAL A 165 -19.06 1.42 4.13
N LEU A 166 -20.31 1.87 4.29
CA LEU A 166 -21.33 1.74 3.25
C LEU A 166 -20.95 2.51 1.98
N PHE A 167 -20.43 3.73 2.12
CA PHE A 167 -19.95 4.53 0.99
C PHE A 167 -18.80 3.83 0.25
N GLY A 168 -17.80 3.30 0.99
CA GLY A 168 -16.71 2.54 0.40
C GLY A 168 -17.16 1.29 -0.37
N ILE A 169 -18.21 0.58 0.14
CA ILE A 169 -18.81 -0.58 -0.54
C ILE A 169 -19.54 -0.13 -1.82
N LEU A 170 -20.38 0.90 -1.73
CA LEU A 170 -21.16 1.42 -2.85
C LEU A 170 -20.31 2.00 -3.99
N THR A 171 -19.15 2.54 -3.66
CA THR A 171 -18.21 3.13 -4.62
C THR A 171 -17.10 2.17 -5.06
N ALA A 172 -16.97 1.02 -4.41
CA ALA A 172 -15.90 0.04 -4.63
C ALA A 172 -14.48 0.64 -4.56
N THR A 173 -14.28 1.74 -3.81
CA THR A 173 -13.01 2.46 -3.67
C THR A 173 -12.12 1.85 -2.58
N ARG A 174 -10.82 2.20 -2.57
CA ARG A 174 -9.88 1.73 -1.54
C ARG A 174 -10.15 2.44 -0.21
N VAL A 175 -9.84 1.75 0.90
CA VAL A 175 -10.11 2.28 2.25
C VAL A 175 -9.54 3.68 2.47
N GLN A 176 -8.31 3.93 2.06
CA GLN A 176 -7.69 5.25 2.18
C GLN A 176 -8.40 6.31 1.33
N GLU A 177 -8.92 5.92 0.15
CA GLU A 177 -9.58 6.84 -0.76
C GLU A 177 -10.84 7.42 -0.14
N PHE A 178 -11.75 6.57 0.37
CA PHE A 178 -13.01 7.07 0.95
C PHE A 178 -12.85 7.62 2.36
N LEU A 179 -11.92 7.13 3.20
CA LEU A 179 -11.71 7.70 4.54
C LEU A 179 -11.18 9.13 4.48
N CYS A 180 -10.39 9.46 3.46
CA CYS A 180 -9.86 10.80 3.24
C CYS A 180 -10.68 11.61 2.23
N ALA A 181 -11.94 11.19 1.93
CA ALA A 181 -12.82 11.92 1.02
C ALA A 181 -13.15 13.32 1.58
N ARG A 182 -13.10 14.34 0.72
CA ARG A 182 -13.34 15.74 1.07
C ARG A 182 -14.59 16.24 0.36
N TRP A 183 -15.27 17.20 0.97
CA TRP A 183 -16.51 17.76 0.39
C TRP A 183 -16.28 18.53 -0.90
N ASP A 184 -15.13 19.16 -1.07
CA ASP A 184 -14.76 19.88 -2.29
C ASP A 184 -14.49 18.94 -3.49
N GLU A 185 -14.34 17.63 -3.24
CA GLU A 185 -14.19 16.59 -4.26
C GLU A 185 -15.54 16.06 -4.76
N ILE A 186 -16.66 16.38 -4.07
CA ILE A 186 -17.99 15.82 -4.32
C ILE A 186 -18.87 16.80 -5.10
N ASP A 187 -19.17 16.48 -6.34
CA ASP A 187 -20.19 17.16 -7.14
C ASP A 187 -21.53 16.39 -7.02
N ILE A 188 -22.40 16.88 -6.12
CA ILE A 188 -23.71 16.29 -5.88
C ILE A 188 -24.63 16.40 -7.12
N GLN A 189 -24.56 17.53 -7.85
CA GLN A 189 -25.42 17.77 -9.02
C GLN A 189 -25.07 16.83 -10.16
N ARG A 190 -23.77 16.60 -10.38
CA ARG A 190 -23.28 15.65 -11.39
C ARG A 190 -23.19 14.23 -10.88
N ALA A 191 -23.51 13.98 -9.61
CA ALA A 191 -23.38 12.68 -8.96
C ALA A 191 -21.99 12.06 -9.21
N THR A 192 -20.94 12.81 -8.91
CA THR A 192 -19.54 12.43 -9.20
C THR A 192 -18.63 12.81 -8.03
N TRP A 193 -17.78 11.89 -7.63
CA TRP A 193 -16.69 12.15 -6.71
C TRP A 193 -15.37 12.09 -7.46
N THR A 194 -14.58 13.16 -7.40
CA THR A 194 -13.30 13.28 -8.10
C THR A 194 -12.16 13.18 -7.10
N ILE A 195 -11.46 12.05 -7.11
CA ILE A 195 -10.29 11.81 -6.25
C ILE A 195 -9.04 12.34 -6.94
N PRO A 196 -8.33 13.34 -6.36
CA PRO A 196 -7.16 13.92 -7.01
C PRO A 196 -6.01 12.92 -7.14
N ALA A 197 -5.20 13.08 -8.19
CA ALA A 197 -4.07 12.20 -8.50
C ALA A 197 -3.07 12.03 -7.34
N SER A 198 -2.91 13.05 -6.49
CA SER A 198 -2.03 13.02 -5.31
C SER A 198 -2.44 12.00 -4.26
N ARG A 199 -3.73 11.65 -4.18
CA ARG A 199 -4.26 10.65 -3.25
C ARG A 199 -4.42 9.26 -3.87
N MET A 200 -4.24 9.14 -5.18
CA MET A 200 -4.36 7.87 -5.89
C MET A 200 -3.04 7.11 -5.93
N LYS A 201 -3.10 5.79 -5.67
CA LYS A 201 -1.92 4.91 -5.71
C LYS A 201 -1.21 4.92 -7.08
N CYS A 202 -1.98 5.05 -8.15
CA CYS A 202 -1.44 5.10 -9.53
C CYS A 202 -0.99 6.50 -9.96
N GLY A 203 -1.23 7.55 -9.14
CA GLY A 203 -0.90 8.93 -9.49
C GLY A 203 -1.76 9.54 -10.61
N LEU A 204 -2.92 8.95 -10.90
CA LEU A 204 -3.90 9.44 -11.86
C LEU A 204 -5.20 9.79 -11.14
N GLU A 205 -5.81 10.92 -11.53
CA GLU A 205 -7.14 11.31 -11.05
C GLU A 205 -8.17 10.20 -11.29
N HIS A 206 -9.07 10.00 -10.33
CA HIS A 206 -10.13 9.01 -10.44
C HIS A 206 -11.50 9.62 -10.18
N ARG A 207 -12.34 9.68 -11.19
CA ARG A 207 -13.73 10.11 -11.06
C ARG A 207 -14.62 8.90 -10.79
N VAL A 208 -15.35 8.94 -9.69
CA VAL A 208 -16.25 7.86 -9.23
C VAL A 208 -17.70 8.30 -9.45
N PRO A 209 -18.49 7.62 -10.30
CA PRO A 209 -19.91 7.91 -10.42
C PRO A 209 -20.64 7.44 -9.16
N LEU A 210 -21.45 8.33 -8.59
CA LEU A 210 -22.21 8.08 -7.36
C LEU A 210 -23.62 7.56 -7.69
N SER A 211 -23.94 6.39 -7.16
CA SER A 211 -25.30 5.85 -7.20
C SER A 211 -26.25 6.67 -6.31
N ARG A 212 -27.54 6.51 -6.50
CA ARG A 212 -28.57 7.11 -5.61
C ARG A 212 -28.35 6.75 -4.15
N GLN A 213 -27.97 5.51 -3.87
CA GLN A 213 -27.68 5.05 -2.52
C GLN A 213 -26.41 5.71 -1.94
N ALA A 214 -25.37 5.91 -2.75
CA ALA A 214 -24.16 6.62 -2.33
C ALA A 214 -24.46 8.10 -2.01
N LEU A 215 -25.27 8.76 -2.83
CA LEU A 215 -25.76 10.14 -2.57
C LEU A 215 -26.58 10.20 -1.26
N ALA A 216 -27.48 9.25 -1.03
CA ALA A 216 -28.26 9.18 0.21
C ALA A 216 -27.39 8.96 1.47
N VAL A 217 -26.22 8.30 1.34
CA VAL A 217 -25.23 8.23 2.42
C VAL A 217 -24.63 9.61 2.69
N LEU A 218 -24.25 10.34 1.64
CA LEU A 218 -23.65 11.67 1.75
C LEU A 218 -24.63 12.71 2.35
N GLU A 219 -25.91 12.65 1.97
CA GLU A 219 -26.96 13.52 2.52
C GLU A 219 -27.12 13.37 4.04
N ARG A 220 -26.79 12.20 4.58
CA ARG A 220 -26.83 11.92 6.03
C ARG A 220 -25.54 12.30 6.76
N CYS A 221 -24.51 12.74 6.05
CA CYS A 221 -23.26 13.19 6.64
C CYS A 221 -23.32 14.67 7.01
N GLU A 222 -22.81 15.00 8.18
CA GLU A 222 -22.72 16.39 8.65
C GLU A 222 -21.52 17.08 8.00
N ARG A 223 -21.72 18.31 7.51
CA ARG A 223 -20.64 19.10 6.89
C ARG A 223 -19.96 20.00 7.97
N LYS A 224 -19.42 19.37 9.03
CA LYS A 224 -18.73 20.06 10.12
C LYS A 224 -17.23 20.23 9.90
N SER A 225 -16.66 19.45 8.99
CA SER A 225 -15.24 19.53 8.63
C SER A 225 -15.07 19.43 7.11
N GLU A 226 -13.86 19.58 6.62
CA GLU A 226 -13.54 19.37 5.20
C GLU A 226 -13.69 17.90 4.78
N LEU A 227 -13.54 16.96 5.74
CA LEU A 227 -13.69 15.53 5.49
C LEU A 227 -15.17 15.14 5.46
N VAL A 228 -15.52 14.23 4.55
CA VAL A 228 -16.84 13.61 4.50
C VAL A 228 -17.05 12.65 5.69
N PHE A 229 -15.99 11.94 6.08
CA PHE A 229 -16.01 10.94 7.14
C PHE A 229 -14.92 11.21 8.19
N PRO A 230 -15.02 12.29 8.97
CA PRO A 230 -14.03 12.57 10.01
C PRO A 230 -14.06 11.49 11.11
N ALA A 231 -13.00 11.41 11.90
CA ALA A 231 -12.97 10.52 13.06
C ALA A 231 -14.06 10.89 14.08
N PRO A 232 -14.67 9.91 14.77
CA PRO A 232 -15.89 10.15 15.59
C PRO A 232 -15.74 11.22 16.70
N ARG A 233 -14.52 11.57 17.08
CA ARG A 233 -14.25 12.51 18.19
C ARG A 233 -13.30 13.64 17.80
N SER A 234 -13.02 13.81 16.51
CA SER A 234 -12.15 14.89 16.02
C SER A 234 -12.39 15.11 14.53
N ASP A 235 -11.98 16.29 14.02
CA ASP A 235 -12.03 16.61 12.58
C ASP A 235 -10.88 16.01 11.77
N LYS A 236 -10.11 15.10 12.38
CA LYS A 236 -8.99 14.40 11.71
C LYS A 236 -9.48 13.21 10.90
N GLU A 237 -8.60 12.70 10.06
CA GLU A 237 -8.84 11.46 9.32
C GLU A 237 -9.14 10.29 10.26
N MET A 238 -10.09 9.46 9.85
CA MET A 238 -10.44 8.23 10.58
C MET A 238 -9.31 7.22 10.47
N VAL A 239 -9.02 6.52 11.57
CA VAL A 239 -8.03 5.43 11.58
C VAL A 239 -8.44 4.33 10.61
N ILE A 240 -7.50 3.86 9.80
CA ILE A 240 -7.71 2.90 8.71
C ILE A 240 -8.31 1.56 9.18
N ASP A 241 -8.09 1.19 10.45
CA ASP A 241 -8.64 -0.03 11.04
C ASP A 241 -10.09 0.13 11.54
N SER A 242 -10.64 1.35 11.61
CA SER A 242 -12.01 1.59 12.09
C SER A 242 -13.08 0.86 11.27
N PRO A 243 -13.05 0.87 9.92
CA PRO A 243 -13.95 0.06 9.10
C PRO A 243 -13.85 -1.43 9.41
N ARG A 244 -12.64 -1.98 9.55
CA ARG A 244 -12.42 -3.39 9.86
C ARG A 244 -13.00 -3.78 11.22
N ALA A 245 -12.77 -2.95 12.24
CA ALA A 245 -13.34 -3.16 13.58
C ALA A 245 -14.87 -3.13 13.56
N PHE A 246 -15.46 -2.19 12.79
CA PHE A 246 -16.91 -2.10 12.59
C PHE A 246 -17.47 -3.36 11.93
N ILE A 247 -16.88 -3.82 10.83
CA ILE A 247 -17.31 -5.01 10.10
C ILE A 247 -17.24 -6.25 10.99
N ARG A 248 -16.11 -6.47 11.67
CA ARG A 248 -15.96 -7.60 12.60
C ARG A 248 -16.99 -7.58 13.72
N LYS A 249 -17.28 -6.41 14.29
CA LYS A 249 -18.31 -6.27 15.33
C LYS A 249 -19.72 -6.58 14.79
N ALA A 250 -19.98 -6.25 13.53
CA ALA A 250 -21.31 -6.42 12.92
C ALA A 250 -21.57 -7.84 12.41
N THR A 251 -20.52 -8.58 12.01
CA THR A 251 -20.65 -9.88 11.35
C THR A 251 -20.06 -11.04 12.17
N GLY A 252 -19.18 -10.77 13.14
CA GLY A 252 -18.37 -11.79 13.81
C GLY A 252 -17.18 -12.27 12.99
N GLU A 253 -17.05 -11.87 11.72
CA GLU A 253 -16.10 -12.37 10.73
C GLU A 253 -14.98 -11.36 10.41
N SER A 254 -13.91 -11.84 9.79
CA SER A 254 -12.71 -11.05 9.46
C SER A 254 -12.75 -10.42 8.07
N PHE A 255 -13.92 -10.15 7.51
CA PHE A 255 -14.06 -9.48 6.21
C PHE A 255 -13.37 -8.11 6.20
N THR A 256 -12.85 -7.73 5.06
CA THR A 256 -12.09 -6.48 4.90
C THR A 256 -12.69 -5.59 3.83
N MET A 257 -12.39 -4.28 3.88
CA MET A 257 -12.78 -3.35 2.80
C MET A 257 -12.18 -3.74 1.44
N HIS A 258 -11.01 -4.40 1.45
CA HIS A 258 -10.43 -4.94 0.22
C HIS A 258 -11.23 -6.12 -0.33
N GLY A 259 -11.73 -7.00 0.56
CA GLY A 259 -12.60 -8.12 0.19
C GLY A 259 -13.89 -7.68 -0.50
N PHE A 260 -14.50 -6.55 -0.12
CA PHE A 260 -15.68 -6.03 -0.83
C PHE A 260 -15.40 -5.63 -2.28
N ARG A 261 -14.16 -5.22 -2.58
CA ARG A 261 -13.76 -4.94 -3.96
C ARG A 261 -13.61 -6.23 -4.77
N SER A 262 -13.20 -7.33 -4.12
CA SER A 262 -13.24 -8.65 -4.73
C SER A 262 -14.67 -9.08 -5.03
N THR A 263 -15.58 -8.97 -4.04
CA THR A 263 -17.02 -9.25 -4.25
C THR A 263 -17.61 -8.43 -5.41
N PHE A 264 -17.27 -7.13 -5.51
CA PHE A 264 -17.67 -6.30 -6.65
C PHE A 264 -17.13 -6.82 -7.98
N ARG A 265 -15.84 -7.23 -8.00
CA ARG A 265 -15.19 -7.75 -9.22
C ARG A 265 -15.82 -9.07 -9.68
N ASP A 266 -16.07 -9.98 -8.72
CA ASP A 266 -16.72 -11.26 -8.97
C ASP A 266 -18.16 -11.05 -9.48
N TRP A 267 -18.92 -10.15 -8.83
CA TRP A 267 -20.25 -9.75 -9.29
C TRP A 267 -20.24 -9.16 -10.72
N CYS A 268 -19.23 -8.35 -11.07
CA CYS A 268 -19.09 -7.85 -12.43
C CYS A 268 -18.91 -8.98 -13.44
N GLU A 269 -18.10 -9.99 -13.10
CA GLU A 269 -17.84 -11.14 -13.95
C GLU A 269 -19.10 -12.00 -14.13
N GLU A 270 -19.80 -12.31 -13.04
CA GLU A 270 -21.06 -13.06 -13.05
C GLU A 270 -22.18 -12.37 -13.84
N ASN A 271 -22.17 -11.04 -13.91
CA ASN A 271 -23.15 -10.26 -14.67
C ASN A 271 -22.67 -9.83 -16.05
N PHE A 272 -21.61 -10.47 -16.58
CA PHE A 272 -21.06 -10.21 -17.92
C PHE A 272 -20.67 -8.75 -18.17
N ILE A 273 -20.29 -8.03 -17.11
CA ILE A 273 -19.77 -6.66 -17.24
C ILE A 273 -18.41 -6.70 -17.92
N HIS A 274 -18.26 -5.90 -18.97
CA HIS A 274 -17.01 -5.82 -19.69
C HIS A 274 -15.84 -5.50 -18.76
N GLU A 275 -14.76 -6.27 -18.83
CA GLU A 275 -13.61 -6.18 -17.92
C GLU A 275 -13.06 -4.76 -17.80
N ALA A 276 -12.97 -4.03 -18.92
CA ALA A 276 -12.47 -2.66 -18.89
C ALA A 276 -13.31 -1.72 -18.00
N LEU A 277 -14.63 -1.91 -17.92
CA LEU A 277 -15.50 -1.11 -17.03
C LEU A 277 -15.27 -1.45 -15.57
N ALA A 278 -15.19 -2.75 -15.24
CA ALA A 278 -14.91 -3.21 -13.87
C ALA A 278 -13.55 -2.72 -13.38
N GLU A 279 -12.50 -2.86 -14.19
CA GLU A 279 -11.15 -2.42 -13.85
C GLU A 279 -11.05 -0.89 -13.70
N ARG A 280 -11.75 -0.13 -14.55
CA ARG A 280 -11.84 1.34 -14.42
C ARG A 280 -12.62 1.75 -13.17
N ALA A 281 -13.68 1.04 -12.80
CA ALA A 281 -14.41 1.29 -11.56
C ALA A 281 -13.51 1.06 -10.32
N LEU A 282 -12.67 0.05 -10.37
CA LEU A 282 -11.70 -0.28 -9.32
C LEU A 282 -10.42 0.58 -9.36
N ALA A 283 -10.27 1.52 -10.29
CA ALA A 283 -9.02 2.26 -10.52
C ALA A 283 -7.80 1.33 -10.61
N HIS A 284 -7.95 0.21 -11.32
CA HIS A 284 -6.84 -0.69 -11.65
C HIS A 284 -6.21 -0.23 -12.97
N VAL A 285 -4.91 -0.08 -12.96
CA VAL A 285 -4.13 0.23 -14.14
C VAL A 285 -3.58 -1.10 -14.67
N LYS A 286 -4.11 -1.59 -15.79
CA LYS A 286 -3.62 -2.79 -16.49
C LYS A 286 -2.80 -2.40 -17.72
N GLY A 287 -1.84 -3.26 -18.04
CA GLY A 287 -0.96 -3.11 -19.19
C GLY A 287 0.29 -2.28 -18.95
N ASP A 288 1.17 -2.31 -19.93
CA ASP A 288 2.37 -1.50 -19.93
C ASP A 288 2.06 -0.01 -20.21
N LYS A 289 3.09 0.85 -20.14
CA LYS A 289 2.93 2.29 -20.37
C LYS A 289 2.36 2.62 -21.77
N VAL A 290 2.57 1.74 -22.75
CA VAL A 290 2.09 1.93 -24.11
C VAL A 290 0.57 1.71 -24.16
N VAL A 291 0.08 0.61 -23.58
CA VAL A 291 -1.38 0.34 -23.47
C VAL A 291 -2.08 1.45 -22.70
N GLN A 292 -1.47 1.93 -21.61
CA GLN A 292 -2.02 3.04 -20.81
C GLN A 292 -2.15 4.34 -21.61
N ALA A 293 -1.20 4.65 -22.48
CA ALA A 293 -1.25 5.86 -23.33
C ALA A 293 -2.43 5.86 -24.32
N TYR A 294 -2.89 4.68 -24.76
CA TYR A 294 -4.07 4.56 -25.64
C TYR A 294 -5.40 4.58 -24.88
N GLN A 295 -5.41 4.33 -23.58
CA GLN A 295 -6.62 4.28 -22.75
C GLN A 295 -6.95 5.64 -22.12
N ARG A 296 -7.22 6.66 -22.94
CA ARG A 296 -7.45 8.05 -22.50
C ARG A 296 -8.78 8.28 -21.78
N SER A 297 -9.80 7.48 -22.05
CA SER A 297 -11.12 7.61 -21.42
C SER A 297 -11.19 6.87 -20.10
N ASP A 298 -11.73 7.51 -19.08
CA ASP A 298 -12.05 6.89 -17.78
C ASP A 298 -13.42 6.17 -17.77
N LEU A 299 -14.14 6.23 -18.91
CA LEU A 299 -15.46 5.61 -19.10
C LEU A 299 -16.48 6.04 -18.05
N LEU A 300 -16.47 7.29 -17.57
CA LEU A 300 -17.32 7.76 -16.48
C LEU A 300 -18.80 7.50 -16.76
N GLU A 301 -19.28 7.87 -17.95
CA GLU A 301 -20.71 7.73 -18.28
C GLU A 301 -21.16 6.27 -18.39
N GLN A 302 -20.30 5.40 -18.92
CA GLN A 302 -20.56 3.95 -18.98
C GLN A 302 -20.51 3.29 -17.58
N ARG A 303 -19.73 3.85 -16.65
CA ARG A 303 -19.68 3.38 -15.26
C ARG A 303 -20.87 3.83 -14.42
N ARG A 304 -21.62 4.87 -14.80
CA ARG A 304 -22.83 5.28 -14.07
C ARG A 304 -23.87 4.15 -13.94
N PRO A 305 -24.35 3.54 -15.03
CA PRO A 305 -25.28 2.42 -14.91
C PRO A 305 -24.67 1.22 -14.19
N LEU A 306 -23.38 0.95 -14.35
CA LEU A 306 -22.69 -0.11 -13.63
C LEU A 306 -22.79 0.10 -12.11
N MET A 307 -22.37 1.28 -11.61
CA MET A 307 -22.37 1.56 -10.17
C MET A 307 -23.78 1.66 -9.60
N GLN A 308 -24.76 2.08 -10.40
CA GLN A 308 -26.16 2.05 -9.99
C GLN A 308 -26.69 0.62 -9.88
N SER A 309 -26.38 -0.25 -10.85
CA SER A 309 -26.77 -1.66 -10.82
C SER A 309 -26.15 -2.41 -9.64
N TRP A 310 -24.87 -2.15 -9.35
CA TRP A 310 -24.20 -2.66 -8.15
C TRP A 310 -24.94 -2.24 -6.87
N ALA A 311 -25.21 -0.95 -6.74
CA ALA A 311 -25.91 -0.43 -5.56
C ALA A 311 -27.34 -1.00 -5.42
N ASP A 312 -28.08 -1.16 -6.51
CA ASP A 312 -29.41 -1.76 -6.53
C ASP A 312 -29.37 -3.27 -6.17
N THR A 313 -28.28 -3.98 -6.53
CA THR A 313 -28.07 -5.39 -6.18
C THR A 313 -27.85 -5.58 -4.68
N ILE A 314 -27.00 -4.76 -4.05
CA ILE A 314 -26.67 -4.90 -2.62
C ILE A 314 -27.65 -4.17 -1.69
N MET A 315 -28.45 -3.24 -2.23
CA MET A 315 -29.47 -2.49 -1.52
C MET A 315 -30.77 -2.42 -2.35
N PRO A 316 -31.45 -3.55 -2.54
CA PRO A 316 -32.66 -3.56 -3.32
C PRO A 316 -33.72 -2.65 -2.69
N LYS A 317 -34.51 -1.96 -3.54
CA LYS A 317 -35.67 -1.23 -3.06
C LYS A 317 -36.59 -2.22 -2.33
N LYS A 318 -37.03 -1.89 -1.12
CA LYS A 318 -38.15 -2.60 -0.51
C LYS A 318 -39.36 -2.45 -1.44
N LYS A 319 -39.90 -3.56 -1.89
CA LYS A 319 -41.19 -3.59 -2.58
C LYS A 319 -42.30 -3.06 -1.65
#